data_f616cf0e435695c4d95ef5fd2f7b9199
#
_entry.id   f616cf0e435695c4d95ef5fd2f7b9199
#
_cell.length_a   1.000
_cell.length_b   1.000
_cell.length_c   1.000
_cell.angle_alpha   90.00
_cell.angle_beta   90.00
_cell.angle_gamma   90.00
#
_symmetry.space_group_name_H-M   'P 1'
#
loop_
_entity.id
_entity.type
_entity.pdbx_description
1 polymer ?
#
loop_
_entity_poly.entity_id
_entity_poly.type
_entity_poly.pdbx_seq_one_letter_code
_entity_poly.pdbx_strand_id
1 'polypeptide(L)'
;MAKIRKRRGFTLIELLIVIAIIGILASIVLVSLSSARKRARMDEFKSKVKSMQIAMVSGCEASPHVIPTWTDPNGVATITAVPTCTATTGEILGGVYTSTAVTGSTTCVGTLSQVGAVFSGDC
;
A
#
# COMPACT_ATOMS: atom_id res chain seq x y z
N MET A 1 22.05 62.91 2.90
CA MET A 1 20.92 62.62 3.77
C MET A 1 20.37 61.23 3.44
N ALA A 2 20.52 60.28 4.32
CA ALA A 2 20.05 58.90 4.11
C ALA A 2 18.52 58.83 4.50
N LYS A 3 17.69 58.43 3.54
CA LYS A 3 16.24 58.30 3.73
C LYS A 3 15.96 57.01 4.51
N ILE A 4 15.62 57.10 5.79
CA ILE A 4 15.24 55.96 6.64
C ILE A 4 13.92 55.40 6.12
N ARG A 5 13.96 54.19 5.49
CA ARG A 5 12.76 53.45 5.09
C ARG A 5 12.04 52.97 6.35
N LYS A 6 10.83 53.47 6.60
CA LYS A 6 9.94 52.97 7.63
C LYS A 6 9.63 51.50 7.36
N ARG A 7 10.13 50.58 8.20
CA ARG A 7 9.76 49.18 8.17
C ARG A 7 8.33 49.05 8.67
N ARG A 8 7.45 48.55 7.85
CA ARG A 8 6.09 48.19 8.26
C ARG A 8 6.21 46.96 9.18
N GLY A 9 5.78 47.08 10.43
CA GLY A 9 5.67 45.99 11.37
C GLY A 9 4.37 45.21 11.13
N PHE A 10 4.41 43.90 11.37
CA PHE A 10 3.24 43.03 11.37
C PHE A 10 2.38 43.31 12.61
N THR A 11 1.07 43.33 12.45
CA THR A 11 0.15 43.46 13.60
C THR A 11 -0.07 42.07 14.23
N LEU A 12 -0.33 42.08 15.54
CA LEU A 12 -0.58 40.85 16.30
C LEU A 12 -1.83 40.11 15.78
N ILE A 13 -2.84 40.88 15.34
CA ILE A 13 -4.08 40.31 14.80
C ILE A 13 -3.88 39.65 13.43
N GLU A 14 -3.02 40.17 12.56
CA GLU A 14 -2.69 39.54 11.29
C GLU A 14 -2.06 38.16 11.48
N LEU A 15 -1.17 38.02 12.46
CA LEU A 15 -0.57 36.73 12.79
C LEU A 15 -1.60 35.75 13.37
N LEU A 16 -2.48 36.25 14.26
CA LEU A 16 -3.49 35.43 14.93
C LEU A 16 -4.49 34.84 13.94
N ILE A 17 -4.95 35.61 12.96
CA ILE A 17 -5.89 35.15 11.92
C ILE A 17 -5.22 34.06 11.06
N VAL A 18 -3.96 34.24 10.68
CA VAL A 18 -3.24 33.28 9.85
C VAL A 18 -3.11 31.91 10.54
N ILE A 19 -2.69 31.88 11.81
CA ILE A 19 -2.60 30.61 12.54
C ILE A 19 -3.96 29.95 12.75
N ALA A 20 -5.02 30.73 12.94
CA ALA A 20 -6.38 30.18 13.06
C ALA A 20 -6.83 29.50 11.76
N ILE A 21 -6.60 30.12 10.61
CA ILE A 21 -6.94 29.55 9.30
C ILE A 21 -6.12 28.28 9.03
N ILE A 22 -4.80 28.33 9.30
CA ILE A 22 -3.93 27.15 9.13
C ILE A 22 -4.40 26.00 10.02
N GLY A 23 -4.80 26.27 11.26
CA GLY A 23 -5.31 25.26 12.18
C GLY A 23 -6.56 24.55 11.65
N ILE A 24 -7.50 25.29 11.09
CA ILE A 24 -8.73 24.74 10.50
C ILE A 24 -8.39 23.90 9.26
N LEU A 25 -7.57 24.42 8.36
CA LEU A 25 -7.18 23.71 7.13
C LEU A 25 -6.39 22.43 7.45
N ALA A 26 -5.46 22.48 8.40
CA ALA A 26 -4.67 21.33 8.82
C ALA A 26 -5.53 20.19 9.36
N SER A 27 -6.58 20.48 10.15
CA SER A 27 -7.46 19.46 10.70
C SER A 27 -8.24 18.71 9.61
N ILE A 28 -8.72 19.39 8.58
CA ILE A 28 -9.42 18.77 7.45
C ILE A 28 -8.48 17.88 6.63
N VAL A 29 -7.27 18.35 6.36
CA VAL A 29 -6.26 17.61 5.59
C VAL A 29 -5.83 16.33 6.31
N LEU A 30 -5.63 16.37 7.63
CA LEU A 30 -5.21 15.21 8.40
C LEU A 30 -6.23 14.05 8.33
N VAL A 31 -7.53 14.35 8.42
CA VAL A 31 -8.59 13.34 8.33
C VAL A 31 -8.64 12.72 6.93
N SER A 32 -8.60 13.54 5.89
CA SER A 32 -8.63 13.08 4.49
C SER A 32 -7.41 12.22 4.14
N LEU A 33 -6.22 12.59 4.62
CA LEU A 33 -4.98 11.87 4.35
C LEU A 33 -4.95 10.46 4.95
N SER A 34 -5.57 10.26 6.11
CA SER A 34 -5.64 8.95 6.76
C SER A 34 -6.37 7.92 5.88
N SER A 35 -7.52 8.28 5.31
CA SER A 35 -8.29 7.40 4.43
C SER A 35 -7.58 7.13 3.10
N ALA A 36 -6.95 8.15 2.52
CA ALA A 36 -6.19 8.03 1.29
C ALA A 36 -4.99 7.07 1.44
N ARG A 37 -4.27 7.15 2.57
CA ARG A 37 -3.16 6.24 2.87
C ARG A 37 -3.61 4.78 3.00
N LYS A 38 -4.77 4.52 3.62
CA LYS A 38 -5.32 3.15 3.71
C LYS A 38 -5.60 2.57 2.33
N ARG A 39 -6.25 3.34 1.45
CA ARG A 39 -6.52 2.92 0.07
C ARG A 39 -5.24 2.67 -0.71
N ALA A 40 -4.27 3.57 -0.64
CA ALA A 40 -3.00 3.42 -1.34
C ALA A 40 -2.25 2.14 -0.92
N ARG A 41 -2.23 1.80 0.37
CA ARG A 41 -1.63 0.55 0.86
C ARG A 41 -2.39 -0.68 0.37
N MET A 42 -3.72 -0.61 0.28
CA MET A 42 -4.53 -1.70 -0.25
C MET A 42 -4.26 -1.94 -1.72
N ASP A 43 -4.16 -0.88 -2.51
CA ASP A 43 -3.85 -0.97 -3.93
C ASP A 43 -2.42 -1.49 -4.15
N GLU A 44 -1.47 -1.08 -3.31
CA GLU A 44 -0.10 -1.62 -3.29
C GLU A 44 -0.11 -3.13 -3.02
N PHE A 45 -0.85 -3.58 -2.01
CA PHE A 45 -0.99 -5.00 -1.70
C PHE A 45 -1.55 -5.79 -2.89
N LYS A 46 -2.66 -5.33 -3.46
CA LYS A 46 -3.29 -5.98 -4.62
C LYS A 46 -2.34 -6.05 -5.82
N SER A 47 -1.60 -4.99 -6.08
CA SER A 47 -0.61 -4.94 -7.16
C SER A 47 0.52 -5.95 -6.93
N LYS A 48 1.04 -6.04 -5.70
CA LYS A 48 2.08 -7.01 -5.34
C LYS A 48 1.61 -8.45 -5.50
N VAL A 49 0.42 -8.79 -5.01
CA VAL A 49 -0.14 -10.14 -5.15
C VAL A 49 -0.34 -10.51 -6.63
N LYS A 50 -0.81 -9.59 -7.46
CA LYS A 50 -0.94 -9.81 -8.90
C LYS A 50 0.41 -10.01 -9.59
N SER A 51 1.41 -9.23 -9.25
CA SER A 51 2.76 -9.40 -9.83
C SER A 51 3.38 -10.74 -9.43
N MET A 52 3.13 -11.18 -8.20
CA MET A 52 3.57 -12.49 -7.75
C MET A 52 2.86 -13.62 -8.50
N GLN A 53 1.57 -13.50 -8.77
CA GLN A 53 0.83 -14.50 -9.56
C GLN A 53 1.45 -14.66 -10.95
N ILE A 54 1.78 -13.57 -11.63
CA ILE A 54 2.44 -13.60 -12.94
C ILE A 54 3.81 -14.29 -12.86
N ALA A 55 4.61 -13.97 -11.86
CA ALA A 55 5.91 -14.58 -11.64
C ALA A 55 5.80 -16.09 -11.33
N MET A 56 4.76 -16.48 -10.59
CA MET A 56 4.48 -17.89 -10.29
C MET A 56 4.07 -18.68 -11.53
N VAL A 57 3.18 -18.13 -12.36
CA VAL A 57 2.78 -18.78 -13.63
C VAL A 57 4.03 -19.02 -14.48
N SER A 58 4.83 -17.99 -14.68
CA SER A 58 6.08 -18.11 -15.46
C SER A 58 7.07 -19.11 -14.86
N GLY A 59 7.21 -19.13 -13.52
CA GLY A 59 8.11 -20.05 -12.83
C GLY A 59 7.62 -21.50 -12.87
N CYS A 60 6.30 -21.72 -12.84
CA CYS A 60 5.72 -23.06 -12.94
C CYS A 60 5.77 -23.63 -14.37
N GLU A 61 5.75 -22.79 -15.39
CA GLU A 61 5.90 -23.19 -16.79
C GLU A 61 7.37 -23.50 -17.17
N ALA A 62 8.32 -22.97 -16.39
CA ALA A 62 9.74 -23.24 -16.62
C ALA A 62 10.12 -24.69 -16.28
N SER A 63 11.10 -25.23 -16.98
CA SER A 63 11.69 -26.56 -16.67
C SER A 63 13.19 -26.39 -16.43
N PRO A 64 13.70 -26.64 -15.21
CA PRO A 64 12.99 -27.07 -13.98
C PRO A 64 12.09 -25.97 -13.40
N HIS A 65 11.02 -26.34 -12.68
CA HIS A 65 10.13 -25.40 -12.03
C HIS A 65 10.87 -24.54 -11.01
N VAL A 66 10.77 -23.24 -11.15
CA VAL A 66 11.39 -22.27 -10.24
C VAL A 66 10.29 -21.50 -9.53
N ILE A 67 10.11 -21.76 -8.24
CA ILE A 67 9.20 -20.98 -7.41
C ILE A 67 9.93 -19.70 -6.98
N PRO A 68 9.48 -18.51 -7.42
CA PRO A 68 10.12 -17.28 -7.01
C PRO A 68 9.94 -17.07 -5.51
N THR A 69 11.04 -16.82 -4.81
CA THR A 69 11.01 -16.39 -3.42
C THR A 69 10.65 -14.91 -3.38
N TRP A 70 9.65 -14.58 -2.61
CA TRP A 70 9.21 -13.21 -2.46
C TRP A 70 9.27 -12.77 -1.00
N THR A 71 9.92 -11.64 -0.77
CA THR A 71 9.93 -10.96 0.52
C THR A 71 9.34 -9.55 0.32
N ASP A 72 8.39 -9.17 1.15
CA ASP A 72 7.88 -7.80 1.14
C ASP A 72 8.73 -6.91 2.06
N PRO A 73 9.59 -6.05 1.51
CA PRO A 73 10.46 -5.18 2.31
C PRO A 73 9.67 -4.15 3.13
N ASN A 74 8.42 -3.88 2.74
CA ASN A 74 7.57 -2.89 3.41
C ASN A 74 6.60 -3.52 4.41
N GLY A 75 6.57 -4.86 4.53
CA GLY A 75 5.71 -5.57 5.46
C GLY A 75 4.20 -5.41 5.19
N VAL A 76 3.82 -5.06 3.96
CA VAL A 76 2.42 -4.85 3.57
C VAL A 76 1.71 -6.19 3.34
N ALA A 77 2.45 -7.23 2.97
CA ALA A 77 1.91 -8.55 2.74
C ALA A 77 2.72 -9.64 3.44
N THR A 78 2.02 -10.59 4.02
CA THR A 78 2.62 -11.77 4.65
C THR A 78 2.17 -13.01 3.91
N ILE A 79 3.12 -13.92 3.63
CA ILE A 79 2.80 -15.21 3.02
C ILE A 79 2.31 -16.14 4.13
N THR A 80 1.06 -16.58 4.05
CA THR A 80 0.47 -17.54 4.99
C THR A 80 0.48 -18.97 4.45
N ALA A 81 0.45 -19.13 3.12
CA ALA A 81 0.66 -20.41 2.48
C ALA A 81 1.52 -20.20 1.22
N VAL A 82 2.62 -20.95 1.14
CA VAL A 82 3.53 -20.90 0.00
C VAL A 82 2.87 -21.61 -1.18
N PRO A 83 2.77 -20.96 -2.35
CA PRO A 83 2.25 -21.61 -3.54
C PRO A 83 3.22 -22.73 -4.01
N THR A 84 2.65 -23.77 -4.58
CA THR A 84 3.42 -24.89 -5.16
C THR A 84 3.03 -25.13 -6.61
N CYS A 85 3.95 -25.62 -7.42
CA CYS A 85 3.66 -26.06 -8.78
C CYS A 85 3.43 -27.56 -8.82
N THR A 86 2.44 -27.99 -9.59
CA THR A 86 2.25 -29.42 -9.89
C THR A 86 3.33 -29.85 -10.86
N ALA A 87 4.09 -30.90 -10.51
CA ALA A 87 5.24 -31.36 -11.30
C ALA A 87 4.87 -31.82 -12.71
N THR A 88 3.64 -32.28 -12.92
CA THR A 88 3.15 -32.83 -14.19
C THR A 88 2.44 -31.84 -15.08
N THR A 89 1.71 -30.88 -14.51
CA THR A 89 0.88 -29.95 -15.27
C THR A 89 1.37 -28.50 -15.20
N GLY A 90 2.34 -28.20 -14.33
CA GLY A 90 2.78 -26.83 -14.08
C GLY A 90 1.70 -25.94 -13.45
N GLU A 91 0.64 -26.54 -12.91
CA GLU A 91 -0.46 -25.81 -12.32
C GLU A 91 -0.09 -25.24 -10.95
N ILE A 92 -0.49 -24.02 -10.67
CA ILE A 92 -0.29 -23.38 -9.38
C ILE A 92 -1.33 -23.88 -8.39
N LEU A 93 -0.86 -24.53 -7.32
CA LEU A 93 -1.67 -24.96 -6.19
C LEU A 93 -1.46 -23.99 -5.03
N GLY A 94 -2.51 -23.25 -4.71
CA GLY A 94 -2.73 -22.51 -3.49
C GLY A 94 -1.59 -21.63 -2.98
N GLY A 95 -1.58 -20.36 -3.26
CA GLY A 95 -0.80 -19.37 -2.49
C GLY A 95 -1.75 -18.46 -1.74
N VAL A 96 -1.53 -18.26 -0.44
CA VAL A 96 -2.34 -17.35 0.36
C VAL A 96 -1.47 -16.22 0.90
N TYR A 97 -1.85 -15.00 0.58
CA TYR A 97 -1.21 -13.77 1.04
C TYR A 97 -2.17 -12.99 1.90
N THR A 98 -1.73 -12.57 3.06
CA THR A 98 -2.53 -11.75 3.97
C THR A 98 -1.92 -10.38 4.16
N SER A 99 -2.74 -9.34 4.16
CA SER A 99 -2.32 -7.99 4.52
C SER A 99 -2.77 -7.69 5.94
N THR A 100 -1.86 -7.82 6.90
CA THR A 100 -2.10 -7.46 8.30
C THR A 100 -1.83 -5.99 8.61
N ALA A 101 -1.05 -5.32 7.78
CA ALA A 101 -0.55 -3.97 8.05
C ALA A 101 -1.49 -2.84 7.63
N VAL A 102 -2.57 -3.13 6.87
CA VAL A 102 -3.35 -2.07 6.22
C VAL A 102 -4.49 -1.56 7.08
N THR A 103 -5.03 -2.36 8.00
CA THR A 103 -6.34 -2.03 8.57
C THR A 103 -6.49 -2.19 10.07
N GLY A 104 -5.48 -2.53 10.82
CA GLY A 104 -5.58 -2.63 12.30
C GLY A 104 -6.65 -3.60 12.86
N SER A 105 -7.59 -4.11 12.06
CA SER A 105 -8.67 -5.00 12.50
C SER A 105 -9.16 -5.98 11.44
N THR A 106 -8.94 -5.74 10.16
CA THR A 106 -9.51 -6.52 9.07
C THR A 106 -8.45 -6.89 8.06
N THR A 107 -8.38 -8.16 7.74
CA THR A 107 -7.38 -8.73 6.86
C THR A 107 -7.90 -8.87 5.44
N CYS A 108 -7.26 -8.19 4.49
CA CYS A 108 -7.42 -8.52 3.08
C CYS A 108 -6.59 -9.76 2.76
N VAL A 109 -7.21 -10.75 2.16
CA VAL A 109 -6.58 -12.03 1.78
C VAL A 109 -6.56 -12.14 0.27
N GLY A 110 -5.37 -12.33 -0.30
CA GLY A 110 -5.18 -12.65 -1.71
C GLY A 110 -4.86 -14.13 -1.89
N THR A 111 -5.67 -14.85 -2.64
CA THR A 111 -5.40 -16.24 -3.04
C THR A 111 -4.95 -16.28 -4.48
N LEU A 112 -3.85 -17.00 -4.74
CA LEU A 112 -3.31 -17.20 -6.07
C LEU A 112 -3.86 -18.49 -6.70
N SER A 113 -4.18 -18.40 -7.99
CA SER A 113 -4.54 -19.56 -8.81
C SER A 113 -3.92 -19.40 -10.20
N GLN A 114 -3.99 -20.45 -11.01
CA GLN A 114 -3.53 -20.42 -12.41
C GLN A 114 -4.22 -19.31 -13.22
N VAL A 115 -5.48 -19.04 -12.94
CA VAL A 115 -6.31 -18.08 -13.69
C VAL A 115 -6.12 -16.64 -13.20
N GLY A 116 -5.69 -16.45 -11.96
CA GLY A 116 -5.52 -15.10 -11.40
C GLY A 116 -5.45 -15.06 -9.89
N ALA A 117 -5.37 -13.84 -9.37
CA ALA A 117 -5.43 -13.55 -7.94
C ALA A 117 -6.85 -13.15 -7.55
N VAL A 118 -7.41 -13.83 -6.57
CA VAL A 118 -8.73 -13.51 -5.99
C VAL A 118 -8.53 -12.87 -4.62
N PHE A 119 -9.27 -11.80 -4.37
CA PHE A 119 -9.19 -11.06 -3.11
C PHE A 119 -10.48 -11.23 -2.32
N SER A 120 -10.35 -11.47 -1.02
CA SER A 120 -11.46 -11.62 -0.08
C SER A 120 -11.17 -10.89 1.24
N GLY A 121 -12.22 -10.62 2.02
CA GLY A 121 -12.14 -9.80 3.22
C GLY A 121 -12.30 -8.31 2.89
N ASP A 122 -11.78 -7.44 3.74
CA ASP A 122 -11.93 -5.99 3.59
C ASP A 122 -10.89 -5.42 2.59
N CYS A 123 -10.98 -5.89 1.38
CA CYS A 123 -10.21 -5.41 0.26
C CYS A 123 -10.91 -4.29 -0.50
#